data_b26609aa160f8d9a36f6a3ad0d86fdc4
#
_entry.id   b26609aa160f8d9a36f6a3ad0d86fdc4
#
_cell.length_a   1.000
_cell.length_b   1.000
_cell.length_c   1.000
_cell.angle_alpha   90.00
_cell.angle_beta   90.00
_cell.angle_gamma   90.00
#
_symmetry.space_group_name_H-M   'P 1'
#
loop_
_entity.id
_entity.type
_entity.pdbx_description
1 polymer ?
#
loop_
_entity_poly.entity_id
_entity_poly.type
_entity_poly.pdbx_seq_one_letter_code
_entity_poly.pdbx_strand_id
1 'polypeptide(L)'
;MDESRQQVRRLMIAIERIDQAYYRAQRRLGIKDAAFVLFYAIADGGTYSQKQICQEWSLPRTTLNTVVQEYVGKGYLRLAATGHKEKEVVLTPAGRAYVQEILAPVFAAEERVMASFLHTDLTARTEEFAQRLEEEFAPIGSIRKGENND
;
A
#
# COMPACT_ATOMS: atom_id res chain seq x y z
N MET A 1 17.23 -27.07 8.08
CA MET A 1 16.09 -26.12 8.13
C MET A 1 14.84 -26.90 7.78
N ASP A 2 13.84 -26.83 8.62
CA ASP A 2 12.62 -27.60 8.35
C ASP A 2 11.85 -27.06 7.11
N GLU A 3 10.94 -27.86 6.60
CA GLU A 3 10.17 -27.54 5.39
C GLU A 3 9.37 -26.24 5.55
N SER A 4 8.78 -26.01 6.71
CA SER A 4 8.00 -24.82 7.01
C SER A 4 8.82 -23.55 6.86
N ARG A 5 10.03 -23.52 7.43
CA ARG A 5 10.96 -22.39 7.30
C ARG A 5 11.44 -22.16 5.86
N GLN A 6 11.61 -23.24 5.10
CA GLN A 6 11.98 -23.11 3.69
C GLN A 6 10.84 -22.46 2.88
N GLN A 7 9.60 -22.88 3.13
CA GLN A 7 8.43 -22.30 2.46
C GLN A 7 8.25 -20.81 2.81
N VAL A 8 8.33 -20.46 4.09
CA VAL A 8 8.26 -19.06 4.52
C VAL A 8 9.37 -18.22 3.86
N ARG A 9 10.62 -18.72 3.85
CA ARG A 9 11.72 -18.01 3.20
C ARG A 9 11.47 -17.77 1.71
N ARG A 10 10.98 -18.77 0.99
CA ARG A 10 10.64 -18.64 -0.45
C ARG A 10 9.53 -17.61 -0.68
N LEU A 11 8.50 -17.63 0.18
CA LEU A 11 7.40 -16.67 0.13
C LEU A 11 7.91 -15.25 0.37
N MET A 12 8.73 -15.03 1.41
CA MET A 12 9.28 -13.70 1.70
C MET A 12 10.18 -13.17 0.58
N ILE A 13 10.96 -14.03 -0.06
CA ILE A 13 11.74 -13.64 -1.24
C ILE A 13 10.82 -13.25 -2.41
N ALA A 14 9.70 -13.94 -2.59
CA ALA A 14 8.74 -13.61 -3.62
C ALA A 14 8.06 -12.26 -3.36
N ILE A 15 7.69 -11.97 -2.11
CA ILE A 15 7.14 -10.68 -1.69
C ILE A 15 8.13 -9.55 -1.95
N GLU A 16 9.39 -9.72 -1.55
CA GLU A 16 10.45 -8.74 -1.81
C GLU A 16 10.65 -8.49 -3.32
N ARG A 17 10.56 -9.52 -4.15
CA ARG A 17 10.62 -9.37 -5.61
C ARG A 17 9.44 -8.60 -6.17
N ILE A 18 8.24 -8.75 -5.59
CA ILE A 18 7.05 -7.97 -5.94
C ILE A 18 7.31 -6.50 -5.61
N ASP A 19 7.72 -6.18 -4.41
CA ASP A 19 8.03 -4.81 -3.98
C ASP A 19 9.07 -4.15 -4.89
N GLN A 20 10.13 -4.87 -5.22
CA GLN A 20 11.15 -4.36 -6.13
C GLN A 20 10.64 -4.15 -7.56
N ALA A 21 9.71 -4.97 -8.05
CA ALA A 21 9.10 -4.79 -9.36
C ALA A 21 8.30 -3.48 -9.42
N TYR A 22 7.49 -3.20 -8.40
CA TYR A 22 6.76 -1.93 -8.27
C TYR A 22 7.71 -0.74 -8.14
N TYR A 23 8.74 -0.84 -7.33
CA TYR A 23 9.74 0.22 -7.16
C TYR A 23 10.43 0.57 -8.49
N ARG A 24 10.81 -0.43 -9.29
CA ARG A 24 11.42 -0.19 -10.61
C ARG A 24 10.43 0.44 -11.59
N ALA A 25 9.18 -0.02 -11.61
CA ALA A 25 8.13 0.56 -12.44
C ALA A 25 7.91 2.04 -12.10
N GLN A 26 7.75 2.34 -10.82
CA GLN A 26 7.61 3.68 -10.28
C GLN A 26 8.77 4.60 -10.70
N ARG A 27 10.01 4.14 -10.57
CA ARG A 27 11.19 4.93 -10.99
C ARG A 27 11.19 5.23 -12.47
N ARG A 28 10.75 4.31 -13.30
CA ARG A 28 10.60 4.53 -14.76
C ARG A 28 9.50 5.54 -15.08
N LEU A 29 8.47 5.62 -14.27
CA LEU A 29 7.40 6.61 -14.40
C LEU A 29 7.83 8.00 -13.89
N GLY A 30 8.95 8.11 -13.17
CA GLY A 30 9.44 9.37 -12.61
C GLY A 30 8.61 9.94 -11.47
N ILE A 31 7.83 9.12 -10.78
CA ILE A 31 7.02 9.52 -9.62
C ILE A 31 7.79 9.22 -8.33
N LYS A 32 7.68 10.10 -7.33
CA LYS A 32 8.23 9.85 -5.99
C LYS A 32 7.48 8.72 -5.28
N ASP A 33 8.17 7.97 -4.43
CA ASP A 33 7.63 6.82 -3.71
C ASP A 33 6.28 7.06 -3.04
N ALA A 34 6.20 8.06 -2.19
CA ALA A 34 4.98 8.36 -1.45
C ALA A 34 3.83 8.84 -2.36
N ALA A 35 4.13 9.55 -3.43
CA ALA A 35 3.14 9.98 -4.42
C ALA A 35 2.60 8.79 -5.22
N PHE A 36 3.48 7.86 -5.61
CA PHE A 36 3.06 6.62 -6.28
C PHE A 36 2.11 5.81 -5.39
N VAL A 37 2.49 5.57 -4.13
CA VAL A 37 1.67 4.82 -3.18
C VAL A 37 0.31 5.51 -2.95
N LEU A 38 0.32 6.83 -2.77
CA LEU A 38 -0.92 7.60 -2.61
C LEU A 38 -1.86 7.43 -3.80
N PHE A 39 -1.37 7.65 -5.01
CA PHE A 39 -2.20 7.55 -6.21
C PHE A 39 -2.65 6.11 -6.48
N TYR A 40 -1.80 5.15 -6.24
CA TYR A 40 -2.15 3.74 -6.34
C TYR A 40 -3.28 3.37 -5.36
N ALA A 41 -3.17 3.84 -4.11
CA ALA A 41 -4.16 3.57 -3.06
C ALA A 41 -5.55 4.15 -3.35
N ILE A 42 -5.63 5.29 -4.05
CA ILE A 42 -6.91 5.98 -4.32
C ILE A 42 -7.35 5.90 -5.79
N ALA A 43 -6.66 5.11 -6.60
CA ALA A 43 -6.93 5.00 -8.04
C ALA A 43 -8.29 4.41 -8.37
N ASP A 44 -8.90 3.67 -7.46
CA ASP A 44 -10.25 3.13 -7.58
C ASP A 44 -11.36 4.19 -7.57
N GLY A 45 -11.00 5.46 -7.29
CA GLY A 45 -11.93 6.57 -7.18
C GLY A 45 -12.69 6.66 -5.86
N GLY A 46 -12.31 5.84 -4.87
CA GLY A 46 -12.82 5.88 -3.51
C GLY A 46 -12.39 7.13 -2.75
N THR A 47 -12.91 7.26 -1.55
CA THR A 47 -12.57 8.32 -0.61
C THR A 47 -11.92 7.70 0.63
N TYR A 48 -10.75 8.19 0.99
CA TYR A 48 -9.95 7.63 2.07
C TYR A 48 -9.41 8.72 2.97
N SER A 49 -9.44 8.50 4.29
CA SER A 49 -8.72 9.36 5.22
C SER A 49 -7.21 9.13 5.08
N GLN A 50 -6.41 10.14 5.43
CA GLN A 50 -4.95 9.96 5.47
C GLN A 50 -4.54 8.85 6.43
N LYS A 51 -5.28 8.68 7.53
CA LYS A 51 -5.05 7.59 8.50
C LYS A 51 -5.21 6.22 7.86
N GLN A 52 -6.28 6.00 7.09
CA GLN A 52 -6.51 4.74 6.38
C GLN A 52 -5.37 4.43 5.41
N ILE A 53 -4.97 5.42 4.60
CA ILE A 53 -3.87 5.25 3.63
C ILE A 53 -2.56 4.90 4.34
N CYS A 54 -2.24 5.59 5.44
CA CYS A 54 -1.03 5.29 6.23
C CYS A 54 -1.05 3.88 6.81
N GLN A 55 -2.19 3.43 7.33
CA GLN A 55 -2.33 2.11 7.93
C GLN A 55 -2.28 0.99 6.89
N GLU A 56 -3.00 1.12 5.79
CA GLU A 56 -3.07 0.09 4.75
C GLU A 56 -1.78 -0.03 3.94
N TRP A 57 -1.10 1.10 3.72
CA TRP A 57 0.07 1.18 2.82
C TRP A 57 1.39 1.46 3.54
N SER A 58 1.38 1.40 4.87
CA SER A 58 2.58 1.58 5.71
C SER A 58 3.37 2.86 5.41
N LEU A 59 2.65 3.97 5.19
CA LEU A 59 3.26 5.29 4.98
C LEU A 59 3.35 6.08 6.28
N PRO A 60 4.47 6.78 6.55
CA PRO A 60 4.55 7.74 7.64
C PRO A 60 3.57 8.90 7.41
N ARG A 61 2.88 9.32 8.47
CA ARG A 61 1.86 10.37 8.37
C ARG A 61 2.40 11.70 7.86
N THR A 62 3.57 12.10 8.31
CA THR A 62 4.24 13.35 7.87
C THR A 62 4.57 13.30 6.38
N THR A 63 5.08 12.17 5.89
CA THR A 63 5.40 11.95 4.49
C THR A 63 4.14 12.04 3.63
N LEU A 64 3.08 11.33 4.01
CA LEU A 64 1.81 11.37 3.27
C LEU A 64 1.20 12.77 3.25
N ASN A 65 1.16 13.46 4.41
CA ASN A 65 0.61 14.81 4.48
C ASN A 65 1.35 15.78 3.54
N THR A 66 2.67 15.70 3.47
CA THR A 66 3.47 16.53 2.55
C THR A 66 3.08 16.30 1.10
N VAL A 67 2.94 15.05 0.70
CA VAL A 67 2.53 14.69 -0.68
C VAL A 67 1.10 15.12 -0.97
N VAL A 68 0.18 14.90 -0.03
CA VAL A 68 -1.21 15.34 -0.18
C VAL A 68 -1.28 16.85 -0.40
N GLN A 69 -0.57 17.65 0.42
CA GLN A 69 -0.55 19.10 0.26
C GLN A 69 0.06 19.55 -1.07
N GLU A 70 1.12 18.89 -1.53
CA GLU A 70 1.71 19.15 -2.85
C GLU A 70 0.68 18.98 -3.97
N TYR A 71 -0.04 17.87 -3.98
CA TYR A 71 -0.99 17.56 -5.05
C TYR A 71 -2.34 18.27 -4.91
N VAL A 72 -2.72 18.67 -3.70
CA VAL A 72 -3.81 19.65 -3.52
C VAL A 72 -3.43 20.99 -4.17
N GLY A 73 -2.21 21.45 -3.96
CA GLY A 73 -1.69 22.66 -4.60
C GLY A 73 -1.65 22.60 -6.13
N LYS A 74 -1.44 21.41 -6.69
CA LYS A 74 -1.47 21.16 -8.14
C LYS A 74 -2.90 20.99 -8.71
N GLY A 75 -3.92 20.92 -7.85
CA GLY A 75 -5.32 20.76 -8.26
C GLY A 75 -5.70 19.30 -8.60
N TYR A 76 -4.90 18.32 -8.26
CA TYR A 76 -5.18 16.91 -8.49
C TYR A 76 -5.93 16.23 -7.35
N LEU A 77 -5.79 16.77 -6.15
CA LEU A 77 -6.47 16.31 -4.94
C LEU A 77 -7.27 17.44 -4.30
N ARG A 78 -8.31 17.06 -3.59
CA ARG A 78 -8.99 17.93 -2.63
C ARG A 78 -9.20 17.18 -1.32
N LEU A 79 -9.30 17.93 -0.25
CA LEU A 79 -9.67 17.42 1.07
C LEU A 79 -11.16 17.68 1.28
N ALA A 80 -11.93 16.62 1.45
CA ALA A 80 -13.37 16.69 1.69
C ALA A 80 -13.67 16.59 3.19
N ALA A 81 -14.49 17.49 3.69
CA ALA A 81 -15.02 17.42 5.05
C ALA A 81 -16.09 16.32 5.14
N THR A 82 -16.00 15.47 6.15
CA THR A 82 -16.89 14.31 6.34
C THR A 82 -17.80 14.42 7.56
N GLY A 83 -17.79 15.56 8.26
CA GLY A 83 -18.44 15.69 9.58
C GLY A 83 -17.62 15.11 10.74
N HIS A 84 -16.52 14.44 10.45
CA HIS A 84 -15.52 13.99 11.42
C HIS A 84 -14.29 14.89 11.41
N LYS A 85 -13.41 14.78 12.42
CA LYS A 85 -12.17 15.58 12.50
C LYS A 85 -11.23 15.36 11.32
N GLU A 86 -11.25 14.17 10.74
CA GLU A 86 -10.36 13.77 9.67
C GLU A 86 -11.02 14.01 8.32
N LYS A 87 -10.32 14.77 7.46
CA LYS A 87 -10.75 14.99 6.08
C LYS A 87 -10.38 13.80 5.21
N GLU A 88 -11.20 13.55 4.21
CA GLU A 88 -10.92 12.54 3.19
C GLU A 88 -10.14 13.13 2.02
N VAL A 89 -9.21 12.33 1.50
CA VAL A 89 -8.46 12.63 0.28
C VAL A 89 -9.26 12.15 -0.91
N VAL A 90 -9.53 13.04 -1.84
CA VAL A 90 -10.37 12.76 -3.02
C VAL A 90 -9.68 13.26 -4.28
N LEU A 91 -9.68 12.45 -5.33
CA LEU A 91 -9.23 12.88 -6.65
C LEU A 91 -10.21 13.91 -7.27
N THR A 92 -9.65 15.00 -7.76
CA THR A 92 -10.40 15.92 -8.65
C THR A 92 -10.58 15.28 -10.04
N PRO A 93 -11.43 15.82 -10.92
CA PRO A 93 -11.48 15.37 -12.32
C PRO A 93 -10.11 15.40 -13.01
N ALA A 94 -9.31 16.45 -12.79
CA ALA A 94 -7.93 16.55 -13.28
C ALA A 94 -7.02 15.49 -12.64
N GLY A 95 -7.19 15.23 -11.36
CA GLY A 95 -6.46 14.18 -10.65
C GLY A 95 -6.77 12.78 -11.17
N ARG A 96 -8.02 12.47 -11.44
CA ARG A 96 -8.41 11.20 -12.06
C ARG A 96 -7.77 11.01 -13.44
N ALA A 97 -7.79 12.02 -14.28
CA ALA A 97 -7.14 11.95 -15.59
C ALA A 97 -5.63 11.73 -15.45
N TYR A 98 -4.98 12.45 -14.55
CA TYR A 98 -3.55 12.31 -14.25
C TYR A 98 -3.19 10.90 -13.78
N VAL A 99 -3.94 10.36 -12.82
CA VAL A 99 -3.70 9.01 -12.27
C VAL A 99 -3.91 7.94 -13.32
N GLN A 100 -4.98 8.05 -14.11
CA GLN A 100 -5.23 7.11 -15.21
C GLN A 100 -4.11 7.11 -16.24
N GLU A 101 -3.60 8.27 -16.61
CA GLU A 101 -2.50 8.39 -17.57
C GLU A 101 -1.21 7.79 -17.01
N ILE A 102 -0.82 8.20 -15.80
CA ILE A 102 0.48 7.85 -15.25
C ILE A 102 0.57 6.40 -14.77
N LEU A 103 -0.53 5.83 -14.25
CA LEU A 103 -0.58 4.44 -13.78
C LEU A 103 -1.06 3.43 -14.84
N ALA A 104 -1.51 3.89 -16.00
CA ALA A 104 -1.97 3.00 -17.07
C ALA A 104 -1.01 1.84 -17.40
N PRO A 105 0.32 2.06 -17.54
CA PRO A 105 1.25 0.97 -17.79
C PRO A 105 1.34 -0.05 -16.66
N VAL A 106 1.18 0.40 -15.40
CA VAL A 106 1.18 -0.47 -14.22
C VAL A 106 -0.07 -1.35 -14.23
N PHE A 107 -1.24 -0.75 -14.36
CA PHE A 107 -2.51 -1.48 -14.36
C PHE A 107 -2.61 -2.48 -15.52
N ALA A 108 -2.16 -2.10 -16.71
CA ALA A 108 -2.12 -3.01 -17.84
C ALA A 108 -1.16 -4.21 -17.61
N ALA A 109 -0.06 -4.00 -16.91
CA ALA A 109 0.85 -5.08 -16.53
C ALA A 109 0.22 -5.99 -15.47
N GLU A 110 -0.41 -5.42 -14.46
CA GLU A 110 -1.14 -6.15 -13.41
C GLU A 110 -2.26 -7.02 -13.98
N GLU A 111 -3.06 -6.48 -14.88
CA GLU A 111 -4.13 -7.22 -15.56
C GLU A 111 -3.60 -8.43 -16.31
N ARG A 112 -2.49 -8.28 -17.04
CA ARG A 112 -1.87 -9.41 -17.74
C ARG A 112 -1.36 -10.49 -16.79
N VAL A 113 -0.79 -10.12 -15.67
CA VAL A 113 -0.33 -11.07 -14.64
C VAL A 113 -1.52 -11.72 -13.95
N MET A 114 -2.48 -10.90 -13.50
CA MET A 114 -3.64 -11.37 -12.76
C MET A 114 -4.55 -12.29 -13.58
N ALA A 115 -4.55 -12.19 -14.90
CA ALA A 115 -5.31 -13.09 -15.77
C ALA A 115 -5.04 -14.57 -15.49
N SER A 116 -3.82 -14.91 -15.07
CA SER A 116 -3.44 -16.28 -14.71
C SER A 116 -3.84 -16.68 -13.29
N PHE A 117 -4.21 -15.73 -12.44
CA PHE A 117 -4.47 -15.95 -11.02
C PHE A 117 -5.90 -15.59 -10.59
N LEU A 118 -6.69 -14.94 -11.47
CA LEU A 118 -8.01 -14.39 -11.15
C LEU A 118 -8.99 -15.42 -10.56
N HIS A 119 -8.93 -16.67 -11.02
CA HIS A 119 -9.79 -17.76 -10.56
C HIS A 119 -9.09 -18.74 -9.60
N THR A 120 -7.95 -18.33 -9.06
CA THR A 120 -7.24 -19.06 -8.01
C THR A 120 -7.52 -18.44 -6.63
N ASP A 121 -7.09 -19.11 -5.58
CA ASP A 121 -7.20 -18.61 -4.21
C ASP A 121 -5.98 -17.79 -3.76
N LEU A 122 -5.16 -17.30 -4.69
CA LEU A 122 -3.91 -16.58 -4.39
C LEU A 122 -4.15 -15.40 -3.45
N THR A 123 -5.07 -14.51 -3.78
CA THR A 123 -5.35 -13.31 -2.97
C THR A 123 -5.85 -13.71 -1.59
N ALA A 124 -6.87 -14.56 -1.51
CA ALA A 124 -7.45 -15.00 -0.24
C ALA A 124 -6.43 -15.71 0.66
N ARG A 125 -5.57 -16.54 0.09
CA ARG A 125 -4.50 -17.22 0.84
C ARG A 125 -3.42 -16.26 1.33
N THR A 126 -3.10 -15.25 0.52
CA THR A 126 -2.12 -14.22 0.92
C THR A 126 -2.67 -13.36 2.03
N GLU A 127 -3.94 -12.95 1.96
CA GLU A 127 -4.64 -12.21 3.02
C GLU A 127 -4.70 -13.02 4.33
N GLU A 128 -5.09 -14.30 4.24
CA GLU A 128 -5.11 -15.21 5.41
C GLU A 128 -3.71 -15.34 6.04
N PHE A 129 -2.68 -15.52 5.23
CA PHE A 129 -1.32 -15.63 5.72
C PHE A 129 -0.87 -14.35 6.45
N ALA A 130 -1.16 -13.18 5.86
CA ALA A 130 -0.82 -11.89 6.45
C ALA A 130 -1.53 -11.70 7.81
N GLN A 131 -2.84 -11.93 7.86
CA GLN A 131 -3.61 -11.80 9.09
C GLN A 131 -3.09 -12.72 10.20
N ARG A 132 -2.87 -13.99 9.89
CA ARG A 132 -2.37 -14.94 10.89
C ARG A 132 -0.97 -14.59 11.37
N LEU A 133 -0.12 -14.07 10.50
CA LEU A 133 1.22 -13.64 10.88
C LEU A 133 1.16 -12.43 11.82
N GLU A 134 0.28 -11.47 11.57
CA GLU A 134 0.04 -10.32 12.46
C GLU A 134 -0.41 -10.79 13.85
N GLU A 135 -1.35 -11.74 13.92
CA GLU A 135 -1.85 -12.31 15.18
C GLU A 135 -0.73 -13.01 15.97
N GLU A 136 0.08 -13.80 15.30
CA GLU A 136 1.20 -14.52 15.94
C GLU A 136 2.35 -13.59 16.36
N PHE A 137 2.55 -12.49 15.65
CA PHE A 137 3.61 -11.52 15.97
C PHE A 137 3.20 -10.50 17.03
N ALA A 138 1.91 -10.28 17.25
CA ALA A 138 1.41 -9.30 18.21
C ALA A 138 2.02 -9.45 19.63
N PRO A 139 2.18 -10.65 20.21
CA PRO A 139 2.82 -10.82 21.52
C PRO A 139 4.34 -10.71 21.50
N ILE A 140 5.00 -10.75 20.34
CA ILE A 140 6.47 -10.67 20.26
C ILE A 140 6.94 -9.28 20.69
N GLY A 141 7.76 -9.22 21.71
CA GLY A 141 8.24 -7.96 22.29
C GLY A 141 7.61 -7.61 23.63
N SER A 142 6.46 -8.17 23.98
CA SER A 142 5.89 -8.02 25.35
C SER A 142 6.71 -8.80 26.38
N ILE A 143 7.38 -9.87 25.96
CA ILE A 143 8.16 -10.77 26.85
C ILE A 143 9.43 -10.08 27.34
N ARG A 144 10.03 -9.15 26.58
CA ARG A 144 11.28 -8.47 26.98
C ARG A 144 11.09 -7.35 28.02
N LYS A 145 9.88 -6.92 28.31
CA LYS A 145 9.59 -5.89 29.34
C LYS A 145 9.41 -6.48 30.74
N GLY A 146 9.29 -7.80 30.87
CA GLY A 146 9.10 -8.49 32.16
C GLY A 146 10.39 -8.92 32.85
N GLU A 147 11.55 -8.94 32.16
CA GLU A 147 12.81 -9.45 32.71
C GLU A 147 13.78 -8.39 33.28
N ASN A 148 13.42 -7.11 33.23
CA ASN A 148 14.28 -6.01 33.72
C ASN A 148 13.74 -5.33 35.00
N ASN A 149 12.99 -6.04 35.83
CA ASN A 149 12.54 -5.54 37.14
C ASN A 149 12.86 -6.55 38.26
N ASP A 150 14.13 -6.88 38.42
CA ASP A 150 14.69 -7.42 39.69
C ASP A 150 16.05 -6.76 39.97
#